data_4be90a82774b9c9e80fb850da081689c
#
_entry.id   4be90a82774b9c9e80fb850da081689c
#
_cell.length_a   1.000
_cell.length_b   1.000
_cell.length_c   1.000
_cell.angle_alpha   90.00
_cell.angle_beta   90.00
_cell.angle_gamma   90.00
#
_symmetry.space_group_name_H-M   'P 1'
#
loop_
_entity.id
_entity.type
_entity.pdbx_description
1 polymer ?
#
loop_
_entity_poly.entity_id
_entity_poly.type
_entity_poly.pdbx_seq_one_letter_code
_entity_poly.pdbx_strand_id
1 'polypeptide(L)'
;MGSQKKKSGCGCLPLLLIVGSFAWFWLWLVPRIGHRIDVEVLRDGDFKTAFGQLMDPSKGQSGELSTTSPSASGLPPIIQAELPAELPVEATRSATAVSVQTVPGMPENWRNKAVRGIYISRYQITNRASEKTIRDRVRYYKDQGINTIIHGVWGNGCAMYKSEVMRKTLGYSSCPNLFQDPWLDWLIDEAHNQGMQVHAYFEKGIKLDENSPIFDIATSKGWFVPGIDQTYPGIDHYILNVENPEVAKYFTEISAEFVRRYPTIDAVQWDDYVGYHEALPGEKDRTAQLTEFMLAIRQAVKQANPQVSFDLCHHNPYWGKRYFDADWASWQVDRAFIQVYNDNNFAAEMDYVQQHSGIAISDTQFDRLAALADNPKVKSVLLFPSAGNPEQTAAKFKQVWSGQ
;
A
#
# COMPACT_ATOMS: atom_id res chain seq x y z
N MET A 1 -89.70 -14.28 -9.86
CA MET A 1 -89.15 -14.27 -8.51
C MET A 1 -88.00 -15.26 -8.48
N GLY A 2 -86.78 -14.85 -8.40
CA GLY A 2 -85.58 -15.72 -8.37
C GLY A 2 -84.28 -14.88 -8.44
N SER A 3 -83.81 -14.54 -7.28
CA SER A 3 -82.61 -13.73 -7.12
C SER A 3 -81.34 -14.58 -7.42
N GLN A 4 -80.52 -14.19 -8.40
CA GLN A 4 -79.23 -14.77 -8.65
C GLN A 4 -78.17 -13.97 -7.90
N LYS A 5 -77.40 -14.63 -6.97
CA LYS A 5 -76.22 -14.12 -6.31
C LYS A 5 -75.04 -14.17 -7.26
N LYS A 6 -74.42 -13.04 -7.57
CA LYS A 6 -73.11 -12.94 -8.20
C LYS A 6 -71.98 -13.31 -7.19
N LYS A 7 -71.15 -14.29 -7.56
CA LYS A 7 -69.91 -14.60 -6.86
C LYS A 7 -68.79 -13.66 -7.35
N SER A 8 -68.20 -12.88 -6.46
CA SER A 8 -67.01 -12.10 -6.73
C SER A 8 -65.76 -13.01 -6.63
N GLY A 9 -65.10 -13.22 -7.76
CA GLY A 9 -63.82 -13.90 -7.80
C GLY A 9 -62.69 -12.93 -7.38
N CYS A 10 -61.98 -13.31 -6.36
CA CYS A 10 -60.85 -12.55 -5.79
C CYS A 10 -59.64 -12.64 -6.72
N GLY A 11 -59.19 -11.50 -7.27
CA GLY A 11 -58.04 -11.40 -8.17
C GLY A 11 -56.71 -11.38 -7.43
N CYS A 12 -56.22 -12.55 -6.97
CA CYS A 12 -54.90 -12.66 -6.34
C CYS A 12 -53.75 -13.02 -7.31
N LEU A 13 -54.03 -13.24 -8.61
CA LEU A 13 -53.02 -13.64 -9.58
C LEU A 13 -51.95 -12.57 -9.95
N PRO A 14 -52.31 -11.27 -10.12
CA PRO A 14 -51.28 -10.28 -10.50
C PRO A 14 -50.30 -9.94 -9.39
N LEU A 15 -50.67 -10.12 -8.11
CA LEU A 15 -49.75 -9.80 -6.99
C LEU A 15 -48.59 -10.81 -6.82
N LEU A 16 -48.88 -12.09 -7.08
CA LEU A 16 -47.87 -13.16 -7.01
C LEU A 16 -46.83 -13.06 -8.14
N LEU A 17 -47.19 -12.59 -9.32
CA LEU A 17 -46.27 -12.38 -10.43
C LEU A 17 -45.36 -11.17 -10.20
N ILE A 18 -45.83 -10.11 -9.55
CA ILE A 18 -45.03 -8.94 -9.20
C ILE A 18 -44.05 -9.28 -8.10
N VAL A 19 -44.42 -10.00 -7.06
CA VAL A 19 -43.57 -10.43 -5.98
C VAL A 19 -42.51 -11.43 -6.47
N GLY A 20 -42.89 -12.37 -7.35
CA GLY A 20 -42.00 -13.35 -7.96
C GLY A 20 -40.93 -12.70 -8.86
N SER A 21 -41.31 -11.70 -9.67
CA SER A 21 -40.40 -10.97 -10.54
C SER A 21 -39.45 -10.06 -9.72
N PHE A 22 -39.90 -9.47 -8.62
CA PHE A 22 -39.04 -8.70 -7.70
C PHE A 22 -38.06 -9.61 -6.97
N ALA A 23 -38.50 -10.76 -6.47
CA ALA A 23 -37.60 -11.73 -5.80
C ALA A 23 -36.59 -12.31 -6.80
N TRP A 24 -36.98 -12.62 -8.04
CA TRP A 24 -36.09 -13.11 -9.08
C TRP A 24 -35.10 -12.04 -9.55
N PHE A 25 -35.53 -10.78 -9.68
CA PHE A 25 -34.69 -9.64 -10.00
C PHE A 25 -33.63 -9.40 -8.91
N TRP A 26 -34.01 -9.47 -7.64
CA TRP A 26 -33.09 -9.36 -6.50
C TRP A 26 -32.11 -10.55 -6.41
N LEU A 27 -32.57 -11.77 -6.59
CA LEU A 27 -31.73 -12.96 -6.61
C LEU A 27 -30.75 -13.00 -7.80
N TRP A 28 -31.11 -12.33 -8.91
CA TRP A 28 -30.28 -12.28 -10.11
C TRP A 28 -29.34 -11.07 -10.12
N LEU A 29 -29.78 -9.94 -9.61
CA LEU A 29 -29.03 -8.67 -9.64
C LEU A 29 -28.06 -8.52 -8.46
N VAL A 30 -28.44 -8.91 -7.25
CA VAL A 30 -27.64 -8.78 -6.04
C VAL A 30 -26.32 -9.55 -6.14
N PRO A 31 -26.25 -10.80 -6.59
CA PRO A 31 -24.97 -11.47 -6.79
C PRO A 31 -24.08 -10.82 -7.85
N ARG A 32 -24.67 -10.18 -8.88
CA ARG A 32 -23.92 -9.53 -9.95
C ARG A 32 -23.48 -8.10 -9.64
N ILE A 33 -24.21 -7.40 -8.79
CA ILE A 33 -23.82 -6.07 -8.29
C ILE A 33 -22.90 -6.20 -7.08
N GLY A 34 -23.11 -7.20 -6.23
CA GLY A 34 -22.23 -7.48 -5.07
C GLY A 34 -20.79 -7.80 -5.45
N HIS A 35 -20.54 -8.34 -6.64
CA HIS A 35 -19.20 -8.54 -7.19
C HIS A 35 -18.59 -7.28 -7.83
N ARG A 36 -19.30 -6.18 -7.90
CA ARG A 36 -18.81 -4.91 -8.46
C ARG A 36 -18.67 -3.77 -7.47
N ILE A 37 -18.99 -4.02 -6.21
CA ILE A 37 -18.74 -3.06 -5.13
C ILE A 37 -17.53 -3.61 -4.38
N ASP A 38 -16.38 -2.99 -4.55
CA ASP A 38 -15.19 -3.17 -3.70
C ASP A 38 -15.57 -2.79 -2.26
N VAL A 39 -16.21 -3.69 -1.57
CA VAL A 39 -16.31 -3.67 -0.12
C VAL A 39 -15.23 -4.61 0.38
N GLU A 40 -13.95 -4.19 0.28
CA GLU A 40 -12.91 -4.71 1.14
C GLU A 40 -13.18 -4.23 2.58
N VAL A 41 -14.23 -4.76 3.15
CA VAL A 41 -14.34 -4.83 4.61
C VAL A 41 -13.46 -6.01 5.00
N LEU A 42 -12.18 -5.72 5.26
CA LEU A 42 -11.32 -6.63 6.03
C LEU A 42 -12.08 -6.93 7.33
N ARG A 43 -12.70 -8.10 7.41
CA ARG A 43 -13.28 -8.58 8.66
C ARG A 43 -12.13 -8.86 9.60
N ASP A 44 -12.07 -8.10 10.71
CA ASP A 44 -11.07 -8.18 11.79
C ASP A 44 -10.67 -9.61 12.23
N GLY A 45 -11.53 -10.61 11.99
CA GLY A 45 -11.27 -12.01 12.34
C GLY A 45 -10.34 -12.73 11.36
N ASP A 46 -10.42 -12.42 10.08
CA ASP A 46 -9.73 -13.21 9.05
C ASP A 46 -8.26 -12.82 8.92
N PHE A 47 -7.95 -11.54 9.09
CA PHE A 47 -6.57 -11.04 9.07
C PHE A 47 -5.74 -11.61 10.23
N LYS A 48 -6.29 -11.62 11.45
CA LYS A 48 -5.59 -12.19 12.62
C LYS A 48 -5.34 -13.70 12.47
N THR A 49 -6.27 -14.43 11.87
CA THR A 49 -6.17 -15.88 11.70
C THR A 49 -5.16 -16.24 10.59
N ALA A 50 -5.16 -15.51 9.48
CA ALA A 50 -4.24 -15.73 8.38
C ALA A 50 -2.80 -15.40 8.75
N PHE A 51 -2.60 -14.23 9.35
CA PHE A 51 -1.28 -13.78 9.78
C PHE A 51 -0.72 -14.66 10.91
N GLY A 52 -1.57 -15.11 11.84
CA GLY A 52 -1.19 -16.03 12.91
C GLY A 52 -0.81 -17.42 12.40
N GLN A 53 -1.39 -17.91 11.30
CA GLN A 53 -1.02 -19.19 10.68
C GLN A 53 0.29 -19.11 9.88
N LEU A 54 0.56 -17.97 9.23
CA LEU A 54 1.81 -17.73 8.51
C LEU A 54 3.00 -17.60 9.46
N MET A 55 2.75 -17.13 10.68
CA MET A 55 3.76 -16.79 11.69
C MET A 55 3.92 -17.86 12.79
N ASP A 56 3.35 -19.06 12.62
CA ASP A 56 3.51 -20.15 13.57
C ASP A 56 4.81 -20.93 13.32
N PRO A 57 5.86 -20.74 14.16
CA PRO A 57 7.15 -21.39 13.98
C PRO A 57 7.11 -22.91 14.19
N SER A 58 5.99 -23.47 14.67
CA SER A 58 5.88 -24.90 14.94
C SER A 58 5.66 -25.77 13.69
N LYS A 59 5.36 -25.16 12.53
CA LYS A 59 5.12 -25.89 11.28
C LYS A 59 6.34 -25.98 10.35
N GLY A 60 7.48 -25.40 10.73
CA GLY A 60 8.70 -25.29 9.90
C GLY A 60 9.86 -26.22 10.28
N GLN A 61 9.68 -27.25 11.11
CA GLN A 61 10.77 -28.15 11.48
C GLN A 61 10.49 -29.60 11.12
N SER A 62 10.90 -30.00 9.91
CA SER A 62 11.38 -31.37 9.64
C SER A 62 12.22 -31.37 8.34
N GLY A 63 13.51 -31.12 8.49
CA GLY A 63 14.50 -31.27 7.43
C GLY A 63 15.90 -31.05 8.00
N GLU A 64 16.59 -32.15 8.38
CA GLU A 64 17.97 -32.13 8.85
C GLU A 64 18.90 -31.55 7.78
N LEU A 65 19.65 -30.49 8.14
CA LEU A 65 20.73 -29.94 7.32
C LEU A 65 22.04 -30.67 7.63
N SER A 66 22.55 -31.36 6.64
CA SER A 66 23.93 -31.81 6.58
C SER A 66 24.85 -30.67 6.20
N THR A 67 25.81 -30.36 7.08
CA THR A 67 26.84 -29.33 6.90
C THR A 67 28.00 -29.85 6.06
N THR A 68 28.22 -29.25 4.88
CA THR A 68 29.56 -29.23 4.25
C THR A 68 29.80 -27.87 3.59
N SER A 69 30.77 -27.14 4.14
CA SER A 69 31.26 -25.88 3.57
C SER A 69 32.25 -26.16 2.43
N PRO A 70 32.20 -25.44 1.32
CA PRO A 70 33.35 -25.26 0.43
C PRO A 70 34.04 -23.92 0.65
N SER A 71 35.36 -24.03 0.66
CA SER A 71 36.38 -22.98 0.82
C SER A 71 36.36 -21.94 -0.30
N ALA A 72 36.60 -20.70 0.09
CA ALA A 72 36.71 -19.56 -0.82
C ALA A 72 38.10 -19.50 -1.48
N SER A 73 38.15 -19.21 -2.79
CA SER A 73 39.30 -18.56 -3.40
C SER A 73 38.93 -17.91 -4.74
N GLY A 74 39.28 -16.63 -4.88
CA GLY A 74 39.51 -15.96 -6.15
C GLY A 74 38.50 -14.89 -6.57
N LEU A 75 38.64 -13.65 -6.06
CA LEU A 75 38.06 -12.45 -6.66
C LEU A 75 39.14 -11.70 -7.45
N PRO A 76 38.85 -11.19 -8.67
CA PRO A 76 39.75 -10.30 -9.40
C PRO A 76 39.70 -8.86 -8.86
N PRO A 77 40.73 -8.02 -9.11
CA PRO A 77 40.90 -6.72 -8.45
C PRO A 77 39.93 -5.66 -9.01
N ILE A 78 39.43 -4.86 -8.06
CA ILE A 78 38.57 -3.71 -8.28
C ILE A 78 39.37 -2.58 -8.92
N ILE A 79 38.95 -2.12 -10.09
CA ILE A 79 39.43 -0.89 -10.71
C ILE A 79 38.72 0.28 -10.03
N GLN A 80 39.50 1.10 -9.31
CA GLN A 80 39.02 2.38 -8.77
C GLN A 80 38.82 3.36 -9.92
N ALA A 81 37.56 3.79 -10.13
CA ALA A 81 37.24 4.95 -10.95
C ALA A 81 37.22 6.20 -10.06
N GLU A 82 38.02 7.19 -10.44
CA GLU A 82 38.08 8.50 -9.78
C GLU A 82 36.74 9.24 -9.87
N LEU A 83 36.29 9.79 -8.75
CA LEU A 83 35.13 10.67 -8.65
C LEU A 83 35.45 12.05 -9.23
N PRO A 84 34.58 12.65 -10.05
CA PRO A 84 34.70 14.04 -10.44
C PRO A 84 34.32 14.98 -9.29
N ALA A 85 35.04 16.12 -9.26
CA ALA A 85 35.00 17.15 -8.24
C ALA A 85 33.60 17.75 -7.98
N GLU A 86 33.43 18.18 -6.74
CA GLU A 86 32.27 18.84 -6.15
C GLU A 86 31.70 19.99 -7.01
N LEU A 87 30.37 19.94 -7.21
CA LEU A 87 29.59 21.09 -7.67
C LEU A 87 29.06 21.87 -6.46
N PRO A 88 28.94 23.21 -6.56
CA PRO A 88 28.65 24.05 -5.41
C PRO A 88 27.20 23.89 -4.94
N VAL A 89 27.06 23.67 -3.63
CA VAL A 89 25.78 23.74 -2.90
C VAL A 89 25.45 25.19 -2.65
N GLU A 90 24.47 25.74 -3.37
CA GLU A 90 23.72 26.91 -2.88
C GLU A 90 22.33 26.96 -3.50
N ALA A 91 21.34 26.50 -2.72
CA ALA A 91 19.97 27.05 -2.78
C ALA A 91 19.34 26.85 -1.39
N THR A 92 19.68 27.75 -0.49
CA THR A 92 19.01 27.92 0.80
C THR A 92 17.55 28.30 0.55
N ARG A 93 16.64 27.34 0.60
CA ARG A 93 15.21 27.65 0.76
C ARG A 93 15.03 28.24 2.15
N SER A 94 14.71 29.53 2.18
CA SER A 94 14.29 30.24 3.40
C SER A 94 13.05 29.54 3.95
N ALA A 95 13.22 28.73 4.97
CA ALA A 95 12.11 28.13 5.71
C ALA A 95 11.42 29.25 6.48
N THR A 96 10.31 29.74 5.94
CA THR A 96 9.35 30.50 6.74
C THR A 96 8.95 29.60 7.91
N ALA A 97 9.27 29.98 9.13
CA ALA A 97 8.94 29.26 10.34
C ALA A 97 7.40 29.15 10.46
N VAL A 98 6.83 28.06 9.93
CA VAL A 98 5.45 27.69 10.20
C VAL A 98 5.39 27.37 11.68
N SER A 99 4.57 28.12 12.43
CA SER A 99 4.37 27.89 13.86
C SER A 99 3.90 26.45 14.03
N VAL A 100 4.77 25.62 14.65
CA VAL A 100 4.46 24.22 14.94
C VAL A 100 3.36 24.25 16.00
N GLN A 101 2.10 24.12 15.58
CA GLN A 101 1.03 23.80 16.51
C GLN A 101 1.33 22.47 17.17
N THR A 102 1.77 22.50 18.41
CA THR A 102 2.08 21.31 19.17
C THR A 102 0.78 20.71 19.69
N VAL A 103 0.56 19.41 19.37
CA VAL A 103 -0.52 18.65 20.04
C VAL A 103 -0.20 18.63 21.53
N PRO A 104 -1.09 19.15 22.39
CA PRO A 104 -0.87 19.13 23.83
C PRO A 104 -0.59 17.72 24.34
N GLY A 105 0.40 17.56 25.22
CA GLY A 105 0.79 16.26 25.79
C GLY A 105 1.71 15.39 24.92
N MET A 106 1.89 15.71 23.64
CA MET A 106 2.79 14.91 22.77
C MET A 106 4.26 15.12 23.16
N PRO A 107 5.01 14.05 23.52
CA PRO A 107 6.39 14.18 23.97
C PRO A 107 7.32 14.66 22.84
N GLU A 108 8.40 15.32 23.23
CA GLU A 108 9.35 15.91 22.28
C GLU A 108 10.04 14.84 21.42
N ASN A 109 10.45 13.72 22.02
CA ASN A 109 11.06 12.60 21.32
C ASN A 109 10.15 12.03 20.23
N TRP A 110 8.82 12.05 20.43
CA TRP A 110 7.86 11.70 19.39
C TRP A 110 7.77 12.78 18.31
N ARG A 111 7.70 14.04 18.69
CA ARG A 111 7.65 15.16 17.72
C ARG A 111 8.87 15.19 16.80
N ASN A 112 10.01 14.72 17.29
CA ASN A 112 11.27 14.65 16.56
C ASN A 112 11.40 13.43 15.62
N LYS A 113 10.39 12.52 15.57
CA LYS A 113 10.38 11.46 14.55
C LYS A 113 10.23 12.07 13.15
N ALA A 114 11.09 11.65 12.23
CA ALA A 114 11.10 12.16 10.85
C ALA A 114 9.78 11.89 10.13
N VAL A 115 9.23 10.69 10.31
CA VAL A 115 7.92 10.28 9.79
C VAL A 115 7.03 9.84 10.94
N ARG A 116 5.87 10.45 11.05
CA ARG A 116 4.71 10.04 11.84
C ARG A 116 3.56 9.90 10.86
N GLY A 117 3.61 8.79 10.12
CA GLY A 117 2.77 8.58 8.95
C GLY A 117 1.49 7.81 9.27
N ILE A 118 0.46 8.05 8.49
CA ILE A 118 -0.77 7.27 8.51
C ILE A 118 -1.16 6.84 7.09
N TYR A 119 -1.52 5.56 6.93
CA TYR A 119 -2.12 5.08 5.69
C TYR A 119 -3.56 5.55 5.58
N ILE A 120 -3.89 6.14 4.43
CA ILE A 120 -5.23 6.63 4.14
C ILE A 120 -5.78 5.89 2.95
N SER A 121 -6.97 5.33 3.11
CA SER A 121 -7.68 4.71 2.00
C SER A 121 -8.02 5.76 0.95
N ARG A 122 -7.77 5.42 -0.31
CA ARG A 122 -8.14 6.23 -1.49
C ARG A 122 -9.59 6.72 -1.47
N TYR A 123 -10.49 5.92 -0.91
CA TYR A 123 -11.93 6.27 -0.88
C TYR A 123 -12.27 7.39 0.10
N GLN A 124 -11.45 7.62 1.08
CA GLN A 124 -11.77 8.59 2.14
C GLN A 124 -11.47 10.02 1.76
N ILE A 125 -10.37 10.26 1.04
CA ILE A 125 -10.01 11.61 0.60
C ILE A 125 -10.52 11.89 -0.81
N THR A 126 -10.41 10.91 -1.70
CA THR A 126 -10.60 11.15 -3.13
C THR A 126 -11.99 10.88 -3.64
N ASN A 127 -12.74 9.99 -3.05
CA ASN A 127 -14.05 9.53 -3.55
C ASN A 127 -15.01 10.70 -3.87
N ARG A 128 -14.80 11.38 -5.00
CA ARG A 128 -15.48 12.62 -5.44
C ARG A 128 -15.40 13.75 -4.42
N ALA A 129 -14.41 13.74 -3.55
CA ALA A 129 -14.25 14.80 -2.56
C ALA A 129 -13.93 16.13 -3.24
N SER A 130 -14.54 17.20 -2.76
CA SER A 130 -14.21 18.56 -3.19
C SER A 130 -12.83 18.98 -2.69
N GLU A 131 -12.22 19.95 -3.34
CA GLU A 131 -10.98 20.57 -2.86
C GLU A 131 -11.06 20.95 -1.38
N LYS A 132 -12.15 21.58 -0.97
CA LYS A 132 -12.38 21.95 0.44
C LYS A 132 -12.31 20.73 1.36
N THR A 133 -12.98 19.65 0.99
CA THR A 133 -13.00 18.39 1.77
C THR A 133 -11.60 17.79 1.92
N ILE A 134 -10.82 17.77 0.83
CA ILE A 134 -9.45 17.24 0.83
C ILE A 134 -8.57 18.08 1.76
N ARG A 135 -8.60 19.42 1.60
CA ARG A 135 -7.80 20.32 2.43
C ARG A 135 -8.19 20.25 3.91
N ASP A 136 -9.49 20.17 4.22
CA ASP A 136 -9.97 20.06 5.61
C ASP A 136 -9.50 18.74 6.26
N ARG A 137 -9.46 17.65 5.52
CA ARG A 137 -8.97 16.36 6.04
C ARG A 137 -7.46 16.36 6.28
N VAL A 138 -6.67 17.00 5.42
CA VAL A 138 -5.23 17.19 5.67
C VAL A 138 -5.01 17.93 6.98
N ARG A 139 -5.73 19.03 7.22
CA ARG A 139 -5.68 19.78 8.48
C ARG A 139 -6.07 18.92 9.67
N TYR A 140 -7.14 18.12 9.51
CA TYR A 140 -7.55 17.18 10.54
C TYR A 140 -6.42 16.24 10.97
N TYR A 141 -5.73 15.58 10.03
CA TYR A 141 -4.61 14.71 10.36
C TYR A 141 -3.45 15.46 11.03
N LYS A 142 -3.15 16.66 10.56
CA LYS A 142 -2.17 17.54 11.22
C LYS A 142 -2.54 17.78 12.69
N ASP A 143 -3.80 18.09 12.98
CA ASP A 143 -4.32 18.35 14.33
C ASP A 143 -4.30 17.11 15.22
N GLN A 144 -4.24 15.91 14.65
CA GLN A 144 -4.00 14.68 15.39
C GLN A 144 -2.50 14.40 15.66
N GLY A 145 -1.58 15.22 15.14
CA GLY A 145 -0.13 15.04 15.33
C GLY A 145 0.56 14.19 14.28
N ILE A 146 -0.12 13.87 13.20
CA ILE A 146 0.43 13.22 12.01
C ILE A 146 1.25 14.28 11.23
N ASN A 147 2.40 13.87 10.68
CA ASN A 147 3.18 14.73 9.81
C ASN A 147 3.37 14.17 8.39
N THR A 148 2.84 12.98 8.12
CA THR A 148 2.99 12.33 6.83
C THR A 148 1.72 11.58 6.47
N ILE A 149 1.20 11.85 5.28
CA ILE A 149 0.06 11.13 4.69
C ILE A 149 0.59 10.13 3.67
N ILE A 150 0.25 8.84 3.84
CA ILE A 150 0.53 7.80 2.86
C ILE A 150 -0.77 7.53 2.12
N HIS A 151 -0.85 7.96 0.84
CA HIS A 151 -2.08 7.87 0.05
C HIS A 151 -1.88 7.05 -1.21
N GLY A 152 -2.81 6.11 -1.48
CA GLY A 152 -2.81 5.32 -2.70
C GLY A 152 -2.93 6.19 -3.95
N VAL A 153 -1.98 6.02 -4.87
CA VAL A 153 -1.97 6.66 -6.21
C VAL A 153 -2.01 5.63 -7.32
N TRP A 154 -1.81 4.40 -6.96
CA TRP A 154 -1.83 3.20 -7.78
C TRP A 154 -2.51 2.08 -6.98
N GLY A 155 -3.26 1.24 -7.64
CA GLY A 155 -3.85 0.06 -7.01
C GLY A 155 -4.54 -0.81 -8.05
N ASN A 156 -4.50 -2.11 -7.82
CA ASN A 156 -5.13 -3.10 -8.67
C ASN A 156 -4.76 -2.94 -10.17
N GLY A 157 -3.50 -2.63 -10.44
CA GLY A 157 -2.90 -2.49 -11.77
C GLY A 157 -3.17 -1.18 -12.50
N CYS A 158 -3.77 -0.18 -11.85
CA CYS A 158 -4.05 1.08 -12.52
C CYS A 158 -3.77 2.34 -11.69
N ALA A 159 -3.52 3.45 -12.39
CA ALA A 159 -3.25 4.75 -11.81
C ALA A 159 -4.52 5.45 -11.32
N MET A 160 -4.43 6.15 -10.20
CA MET A 160 -5.48 6.99 -9.62
C MET A 160 -5.33 8.46 -10.00
N TYR A 161 -4.65 8.71 -11.09
CA TYR A 161 -4.44 10.01 -11.74
C TYR A 161 -4.46 9.82 -13.26
N LYS A 162 -4.54 10.89 -14.04
CA LYS A 162 -4.48 10.79 -15.51
C LYS A 162 -3.07 10.47 -15.97
N SER A 163 -2.86 9.26 -16.46
CA SER A 163 -1.59 8.73 -16.96
C SER A 163 -1.62 8.57 -18.48
N GLU A 164 -0.67 9.15 -19.18
CA GLU A 164 -0.44 8.93 -20.60
C GLU A 164 0.21 7.58 -20.89
N VAL A 165 1.05 7.08 -19.97
CA VAL A 165 1.64 5.74 -20.05
C VAL A 165 0.54 4.69 -20.01
N MET A 166 -0.36 4.79 -19.03
CA MET A 166 -1.49 3.88 -18.91
C MET A 166 -2.41 3.95 -20.13
N ARG A 167 -2.71 5.17 -20.63
CA ARG A 167 -3.53 5.35 -21.83
C ARG A 167 -2.94 4.67 -23.06
N LYS A 168 -1.63 4.78 -23.27
CA LYS A 168 -0.92 4.15 -24.41
C LYS A 168 -0.85 2.64 -24.30
N THR A 169 -0.67 2.11 -23.08
CA THR A 169 -0.45 0.69 -22.85
C THR A 169 -1.75 -0.11 -22.74
N LEU A 170 -2.78 0.50 -22.12
CA LEU A 170 -4.02 -0.19 -21.73
C LEU A 170 -5.29 0.41 -22.36
N GLY A 171 -5.20 1.59 -23.00
CA GLY A 171 -6.36 2.29 -23.55
C GLY A 171 -7.13 3.16 -22.53
N TYR A 172 -6.77 3.12 -21.24
CA TYR A 172 -7.36 3.94 -20.17
C TYR A 172 -6.34 4.95 -19.64
N SER A 173 -6.78 6.16 -19.30
CA SER A 173 -5.89 7.16 -18.70
C SER A 173 -5.83 7.09 -17.16
N SER A 174 -6.77 6.40 -16.52
CA SER A 174 -6.82 6.21 -15.06
C SER A 174 -7.72 5.02 -14.73
N CYS A 175 -7.72 4.60 -13.47
CA CYS A 175 -8.75 3.69 -12.97
C CYS A 175 -10.15 4.22 -13.33
N PRO A 176 -11.09 3.37 -13.78
CA PRO A 176 -12.43 3.79 -14.19
C PRO A 176 -13.29 4.08 -12.97
N ASN A 177 -12.93 5.09 -12.21
CA ASN A 177 -13.70 5.57 -11.07
C ASN A 177 -13.43 7.07 -10.85
N LEU A 178 -13.83 7.57 -9.92
CA LEU A 178 -14.32 8.78 -9.34
C LEU A 178 -13.24 9.76 -8.94
N PHE A 179 -12.01 9.67 -9.51
CA PHE A 179 -10.94 10.61 -9.23
C PHE A 179 -11.20 11.92 -9.96
N GLN A 180 -11.36 12.99 -9.18
CA GLN A 180 -11.34 14.33 -9.73
C GLN A 180 -9.90 14.79 -9.85
N ASP A 181 -9.44 15.01 -11.05
CA ASP A 181 -8.25 15.76 -11.29
C ASP A 181 -8.55 17.25 -11.01
N PRO A 182 -7.82 17.97 -10.16
CA PRO A 182 -6.47 17.70 -9.61
C PRO A 182 -6.43 17.31 -8.12
N TRP A 183 -7.13 16.30 -7.68
CA TRP A 183 -7.23 15.91 -6.27
C TRP A 183 -5.87 15.78 -5.54
N LEU A 184 -4.87 15.21 -6.21
CA LEU A 184 -3.55 14.97 -5.61
C LEU A 184 -2.75 16.27 -5.49
N ASP A 185 -2.92 17.21 -6.44
CA ASP A 185 -2.33 18.54 -6.31
C ASP A 185 -2.87 19.27 -5.07
N TRP A 186 -4.19 19.22 -4.81
CA TRP A 186 -4.80 19.80 -3.62
C TRP A 186 -4.31 19.14 -2.32
N LEU A 187 -4.11 17.81 -2.34
CA LEU A 187 -3.58 17.07 -1.20
C LEU A 187 -2.14 17.49 -0.90
N ILE A 188 -1.26 17.49 -1.90
CA ILE A 188 0.15 17.85 -1.76
C ILE A 188 0.30 19.30 -1.30
N ASP A 189 -0.39 20.23 -1.96
CA ASP A 189 -0.35 21.65 -1.62
C ASP A 189 -0.74 21.89 -0.17
N GLU A 190 -1.87 21.33 0.27
CA GLU A 190 -2.32 21.55 1.64
C GLU A 190 -1.39 20.86 2.66
N ALA A 191 -0.90 19.66 2.37
CA ALA A 191 0.04 18.97 3.25
C ALA A 191 1.31 19.81 3.44
N HIS A 192 1.89 20.34 2.36
CA HIS A 192 3.07 21.20 2.43
C HIS A 192 2.78 22.53 3.14
N ASN A 193 1.61 23.14 2.93
CA ASN A 193 1.19 24.32 3.68
C ASN A 193 1.08 24.07 5.19
N GLN A 194 0.78 22.82 5.59
CA GLN A 194 0.74 22.40 6.99
C GLN A 194 2.10 21.88 7.51
N GLY A 195 3.16 21.91 6.70
CA GLY A 195 4.47 21.32 7.03
C GLY A 195 4.43 19.80 7.18
N MET A 196 3.58 19.13 6.40
CA MET A 196 3.45 17.67 6.32
C MET A 196 4.06 17.16 5.03
N GLN A 197 4.39 15.85 5.01
CA GLN A 197 4.82 15.12 3.83
C GLN A 197 3.65 14.33 3.22
N VAL A 198 3.75 14.06 1.91
CA VAL A 198 2.87 13.12 1.20
C VAL A 198 3.72 12.04 0.55
N HIS A 199 3.46 10.79 0.94
CA HIS A 199 4.04 9.62 0.31
C HIS A 199 3.02 9.01 -0.65
N ALA A 200 3.38 8.92 -1.91
CA ALA A 200 2.59 8.28 -2.94
C ALA A 200 2.71 6.75 -2.81
N TYR A 201 1.62 6.11 -2.41
CA TYR A 201 1.60 4.68 -2.17
C TYR A 201 1.15 3.92 -3.43
N PHE A 202 2.05 3.06 -3.92
CA PHE A 202 1.78 2.12 -5.00
C PHE A 202 1.18 0.84 -4.42
N GLU A 203 -0.06 0.98 -3.97
CA GLU A 203 -0.85 -0.06 -3.32
C GLU A 203 -1.03 -1.27 -4.24
N LYS A 204 -1.01 -2.48 -3.67
CA LYS A 204 -1.06 -3.76 -4.38
C LYS A 204 0.10 -4.02 -5.36
N GLY A 205 1.06 -3.11 -5.49
CA GLY A 205 2.28 -3.34 -6.26
C GLY A 205 2.03 -4.05 -7.60
N ILE A 206 2.51 -5.29 -7.72
CA ILE A 206 2.36 -6.15 -8.90
C ILE A 206 1.17 -7.13 -8.82
N LYS A 207 0.32 -7.04 -7.78
CA LYS A 207 -0.81 -7.96 -7.58
C LYS A 207 -2.12 -7.36 -8.09
N LEU A 208 -2.94 -8.18 -8.73
CA LEU A 208 -4.27 -7.83 -9.23
C LEU A 208 -5.34 -8.76 -8.68
N ASP A 209 -6.53 -8.25 -8.47
CA ASP A 209 -7.74 -9.03 -8.25
C ASP A 209 -8.46 -9.24 -9.59
N GLU A 210 -9.39 -10.20 -9.68
CA GLU A 210 -10.20 -10.42 -10.89
C GLU A 210 -11.08 -9.21 -11.27
N ASN A 211 -11.42 -8.38 -10.29
CA ASN A 211 -12.18 -7.15 -10.53
C ASN A 211 -11.32 -5.98 -11.06
N SER A 212 -10.02 -6.21 -11.23
CA SER A 212 -9.14 -5.20 -11.84
C SER A 212 -9.65 -4.80 -13.24
N PRO A 213 -9.73 -3.50 -13.54
CA PRO A 213 -10.15 -3.05 -14.87
C PRO A 213 -9.18 -3.47 -15.99
N ILE A 214 -7.98 -3.94 -15.64
CA ILE A 214 -6.99 -4.41 -16.61
C ILE A 214 -6.83 -5.94 -16.61
N PHE A 215 -7.63 -6.67 -15.82
CA PHE A 215 -7.49 -8.11 -15.66
C PHE A 215 -7.57 -8.88 -16.99
N ASP A 216 -8.59 -8.59 -17.81
CA ASP A 216 -8.77 -9.24 -19.12
C ASP A 216 -7.62 -8.91 -20.07
N ILE A 217 -7.10 -7.68 -20.02
CA ILE A 217 -5.94 -7.26 -20.82
C ILE A 217 -4.69 -8.03 -20.37
N ALA A 218 -4.43 -8.08 -19.07
CA ALA A 218 -3.28 -8.79 -18.52
C ALA A 218 -3.34 -10.29 -18.84
N THR A 219 -4.54 -10.89 -18.75
CA THR A 219 -4.79 -12.29 -19.14
C THR A 219 -4.50 -12.52 -20.63
N SER A 220 -5.07 -11.69 -21.51
CA SER A 220 -4.91 -11.83 -22.96
C SER A 220 -3.46 -11.64 -23.43
N LYS A 221 -2.68 -10.84 -22.71
CA LYS A 221 -1.26 -10.58 -22.99
C LYS A 221 -0.31 -11.58 -22.31
N GLY A 222 -0.83 -12.50 -21.49
CA GLY A 222 0.00 -13.45 -20.73
C GLY A 222 0.92 -12.76 -19.73
N TRP A 223 0.44 -11.73 -19.07
CA TRP A 223 1.22 -10.94 -18.10
C TRP A 223 1.33 -11.57 -16.73
N PHE A 224 0.51 -12.57 -16.41
CA PHE A 224 0.51 -13.22 -15.12
C PHE A 224 1.55 -14.36 -15.02
N VAL A 225 2.09 -14.56 -13.82
CA VAL A 225 2.72 -15.84 -13.47
C VAL A 225 1.64 -16.90 -13.28
N PRO A 226 1.94 -18.19 -13.49
CA PRO A 226 1.01 -19.27 -13.19
C PRO A 226 0.64 -19.30 -11.70
N GLY A 227 -0.65 -19.59 -11.41
CA GLY A 227 -1.16 -19.75 -10.06
C GLY A 227 -1.85 -18.51 -9.51
N ILE A 228 -2.35 -18.66 -8.28
CA ILE A 228 -3.09 -17.65 -7.54
C ILE A 228 -2.40 -17.51 -6.19
N ASP A 229 -2.09 -16.28 -5.80
CA ASP A 229 -1.58 -15.98 -4.48
C ASP A 229 -2.75 -15.81 -3.50
N GLN A 230 -2.83 -16.70 -2.52
CA GLN A 230 -3.83 -16.72 -1.46
C GLN A 230 -3.20 -16.43 -0.10
N THR A 231 -2.16 -15.62 -0.05
CA THR A 231 -1.51 -15.18 1.19
C THR A 231 -2.54 -14.59 2.17
N TYR A 232 -3.52 -13.89 1.64
CA TYR A 232 -4.62 -13.33 2.43
C TYR A 232 -5.88 -14.19 2.22
N PRO A 233 -6.39 -14.86 3.28
CA PRO A 233 -7.57 -15.71 3.19
C PRO A 233 -8.79 -15.00 2.61
N GLY A 234 -9.42 -15.64 1.62
CA GLY A 234 -10.61 -15.10 0.97
C GLY A 234 -10.33 -14.04 -0.10
N ILE A 235 -9.06 -13.74 -0.38
CA ILE A 235 -8.65 -12.81 -1.45
C ILE A 235 -7.70 -13.54 -2.40
N ASP A 236 -8.12 -13.68 -3.65
CA ASP A 236 -7.31 -14.25 -4.72
C ASP A 236 -6.57 -13.13 -5.45
N HIS A 237 -5.23 -13.19 -5.42
CA HIS A 237 -4.38 -12.27 -6.16
C HIS A 237 -3.72 -12.97 -7.34
N TYR A 238 -3.73 -12.31 -8.49
CA TYR A 238 -3.00 -12.71 -9.70
C TYR A 238 -1.76 -11.82 -9.81
N ILE A 239 -0.58 -12.43 -9.91
CA ILE A 239 0.67 -11.69 -9.84
C ILE A 239 1.22 -11.47 -11.24
N LEU A 240 1.53 -10.21 -11.53
CA LEU A 240 2.16 -9.82 -12.79
C LEU A 240 3.60 -10.36 -12.88
N ASN A 241 3.96 -10.92 -14.02
CA ASN A 241 5.28 -11.45 -14.28
C ASN A 241 6.26 -10.33 -14.63
N VAL A 242 7.13 -9.96 -13.71
CA VAL A 242 8.13 -8.91 -13.92
C VAL A 242 9.22 -9.28 -14.94
N GLU A 243 9.35 -10.56 -15.30
CA GLU A 243 10.21 -11.01 -16.40
C GLU A 243 9.61 -10.66 -17.78
N ASN A 244 8.30 -10.39 -17.83
CA ASN A 244 7.67 -9.94 -19.07
C ASN A 244 8.11 -8.50 -19.37
N PRO A 245 8.75 -8.24 -20.52
CA PRO A 245 9.30 -6.92 -20.83
C PRO A 245 8.22 -5.83 -20.96
N GLU A 246 6.97 -6.17 -21.33
CA GLU A 246 5.88 -5.21 -21.37
C GLU A 246 5.47 -4.80 -19.97
N VAL A 247 5.41 -5.74 -19.00
CA VAL A 247 5.13 -5.47 -17.59
C VAL A 247 6.24 -4.61 -16.99
N ALA A 248 7.50 -5.02 -17.13
CA ALA A 248 8.63 -4.27 -16.59
C ALA A 248 8.69 -2.84 -17.16
N LYS A 249 8.49 -2.69 -18.45
CA LYS A 249 8.44 -1.38 -19.12
C LYS A 249 7.28 -0.53 -18.58
N TYR A 250 6.09 -1.12 -18.46
CA TYR A 250 4.90 -0.42 -17.99
C TYR A 250 5.11 0.17 -16.59
N PHE A 251 5.60 -0.62 -15.65
CA PHE A 251 5.87 -0.14 -14.28
C PHE A 251 6.98 0.91 -14.22
N THR A 252 8.04 0.72 -14.97
CA THR A 252 9.16 1.68 -15.04
C THR A 252 8.70 3.03 -15.58
N GLU A 253 7.95 3.01 -16.69
CA GLU A 253 7.47 4.22 -17.34
C GLU A 253 6.42 4.96 -16.50
N ILE A 254 5.46 4.23 -15.89
CA ILE A 254 4.40 4.86 -15.08
C ILE A 254 4.95 5.45 -13.79
N SER A 255 5.92 4.79 -13.15
CA SER A 255 6.57 5.31 -11.95
C SER A 255 7.37 6.59 -12.24
N ALA A 256 8.11 6.61 -13.35
CA ALA A 256 8.82 7.80 -13.79
C ALA A 256 7.88 8.94 -14.24
N GLU A 257 6.77 8.61 -14.91
CA GLU A 257 5.73 9.58 -15.27
C GLU A 257 5.15 10.23 -14.03
N PHE A 258 4.82 9.41 -13.01
CA PHE A 258 4.24 9.90 -11.77
C PHE A 258 5.08 11.00 -11.12
N VAL A 259 6.37 10.75 -10.91
CA VAL A 259 7.25 11.72 -10.23
C VAL A 259 7.61 12.92 -11.09
N ARG A 260 7.49 12.83 -12.43
CA ARG A 260 7.57 14.01 -13.31
C ARG A 260 6.32 14.88 -13.22
N ARG A 261 5.14 14.25 -13.12
CA ARG A 261 3.86 14.95 -13.02
C ARG A 261 3.69 15.62 -11.65
N TYR A 262 4.16 14.99 -10.59
CA TYR A 262 4.09 15.49 -9.22
C TYR A 262 5.50 15.71 -8.65
N PRO A 263 6.21 16.75 -9.14
CA PRO A 263 7.63 16.93 -8.80
C PRO A 263 7.88 17.29 -7.33
N THR A 264 6.85 17.71 -6.62
CA THR A 264 6.91 18.07 -5.19
C THR A 264 6.52 16.93 -4.26
N ILE A 265 6.17 15.75 -4.79
CA ILE A 265 5.89 14.58 -3.94
C ILE A 265 7.13 14.22 -3.11
N ASP A 266 6.93 13.90 -1.83
CA ASP A 266 8.05 13.65 -0.92
C ASP A 266 8.63 12.25 -1.07
N ALA A 267 7.76 11.25 -1.32
CA ALA A 267 8.19 9.87 -1.52
C ALA A 267 7.27 9.09 -2.47
N VAL A 268 7.85 8.06 -3.09
CA VAL A 268 7.13 6.94 -3.71
C VAL A 268 7.32 5.74 -2.78
N GLN A 269 6.25 5.15 -2.30
CA GLN A 269 6.28 4.04 -1.37
C GLN A 269 5.67 2.77 -1.96
N TRP A 270 6.40 1.66 -1.84
CA TRP A 270 5.97 0.30 -2.17
C TRP A 270 5.78 -0.50 -0.89
N ASP A 271 5.17 -1.69 -0.99
CA ASP A 271 4.94 -2.58 0.14
C ASP A 271 5.19 -4.06 -0.23
N ASP A 272 4.77 -4.98 0.64
CA ASP A 272 4.91 -6.42 0.48
C ASP A 272 4.07 -7.03 -0.66
N TYR A 273 3.20 -6.23 -1.30
CA TYR A 273 2.56 -6.63 -2.56
C TYR A 273 3.52 -6.58 -3.76
N VAL A 274 4.75 -6.12 -3.56
CA VAL A 274 5.86 -6.30 -4.51
C VAL A 274 6.65 -7.54 -4.10
N GLY A 275 6.08 -8.71 -4.41
CA GLY A 275 6.68 -9.99 -4.05
C GLY A 275 5.94 -11.17 -4.66
N TYR A 276 6.64 -12.28 -4.76
CA TYR A 276 6.09 -13.57 -5.17
C TYR A 276 6.02 -14.50 -3.97
N HIS A 277 4.81 -14.86 -3.57
CA HIS A 277 4.65 -15.75 -2.42
C HIS A 277 5.17 -17.16 -2.72
N GLU A 278 5.82 -17.81 -1.73
CA GLU A 278 6.42 -19.14 -1.88
C GLU A 278 5.42 -20.25 -2.28
N ALA A 279 4.12 -20.06 -1.98
CA ALA A 279 3.08 -21.02 -2.33
C ALA A 279 2.68 -20.99 -3.82
N LEU A 280 3.24 -20.12 -4.64
CA LEU A 280 2.98 -20.08 -6.07
C LEU A 280 3.51 -21.36 -6.76
N PRO A 281 2.77 -21.92 -7.75
CA PRO A 281 3.17 -23.14 -8.42
C PRO A 281 4.55 -23.06 -9.07
N GLY A 282 5.29 -24.18 -9.02
CA GLY A 282 6.55 -24.36 -9.73
C GLY A 282 7.79 -24.00 -8.92
N GLU A 283 7.65 -23.57 -7.68
CA GLU A 283 8.78 -23.24 -6.75
C GLU A 283 9.93 -22.48 -7.42
N LYS A 284 9.59 -21.61 -8.39
CA LYS A 284 10.58 -20.83 -9.14
C LYS A 284 11.07 -19.67 -8.27
N ASP A 285 12.36 -19.63 -8.01
CA ASP A 285 13.03 -18.46 -7.41
C ASP A 285 13.05 -17.30 -8.42
N ARG A 286 12.39 -16.19 -8.06
CA ARG A 286 12.31 -14.96 -8.86
C ARG A 286 13.06 -13.80 -8.20
N THR A 287 13.85 -14.07 -7.18
CA THR A 287 14.55 -13.04 -6.39
C THR A 287 15.41 -12.12 -7.25
N ALA A 288 16.18 -12.69 -8.19
CA ALA A 288 17.07 -11.91 -9.06
C ALA A 288 16.26 -10.99 -10.00
N GLN A 289 15.23 -11.52 -10.65
CA GLN A 289 14.40 -10.78 -11.60
C GLN A 289 13.59 -9.67 -10.91
N LEU A 290 13.06 -9.95 -9.72
CA LEU A 290 12.36 -8.95 -8.91
C LEU A 290 13.33 -7.84 -8.45
N THR A 291 14.55 -8.19 -8.10
CA THR A 291 15.59 -7.23 -7.75
C THR A 291 15.95 -6.33 -8.94
N GLU A 292 16.19 -6.89 -10.12
CA GLU A 292 16.46 -6.12 -11.35
C GLU A 292 15.30 -5.18 -11.68
N PHE A 293 14.06 -5.68 -11.58
CA PHE A 293 12.85 -4.90 -11.80
C PHE A 293 12.75 -3.70 -10.86
N MET A 294 12.94 -3.90 -9.55
CA MET A 294 12.85 -2.83 -8.56
C MET A 294 13.99 -1.81 -8.71
N LEU A 295 15.20 -2.26 -9.03
CA LEU A 295 16.32 -1.37 -9.32
C LEU A 295 16.07 -0.53 -10.58
N ALA A 296 15.48 -1.11 -11.63
CA ALA A 296 15.10 -0.36 -12.84
C ALA A 296 14.04 0.71 -12.56
N ILE A 297 13.01 0.38 -11.77
CA ILE A 297 11.99 1.36 -11.34
C ILE A 297 12.64 2.48 -10.53
N ARG A 298 13.44 2.13 -9.52
CA ARG A 298 14.14 3.12 -8.70
C ARG A 298 15.02 4.05 -9.55
N GLN A 299 15.79 3.48 -10.46
CA GLN A 299 16.63 4.26 -11.38
C GLN A 299 15.80 5.25 -12.19
N ALA A 300 14.70 4.80 -12.78
CA ALA A 300 13.82 5.65 -13.58
C ALA A 300 13.15 6.76 -12.76
N VAL A 301 12.71 6.43 -11.53
CA VAL A 301 12.17 7.40 -10.58
C VAL A 301 13.22 8.46 -10.22
N LYS A 302 14.44 8.04 -9.85
CA LYS A 302 15.53 8.96 -9.47
C LYS A 302 16.04 9.81 -10.64
N GLN A 303 16.05 9.27 -11.86
CA GLN A 303 16.36 10.06 -13.06
C GLN A 303 15.28 11.11 -13.37
N ALA A 304 14.02 10.77 -13.12
CA ALA A 304 12.90 11.67 -13.35
C ALA A 304 12.75 12.73 -12.27
N ASN A 305 13.02 12.38 -11.00
CA ASN A 305 13.04 13.27 -9.85
C ASN A 305 14.07 12.80 -8.81
N PRO A 306 15.29 13.34 -8.77
CA PRO A 306 16.34 12.89 -7.85
C PRO A 306 16.03 13.19 -6.37
N GLN A 307 15.11 14.12 -6.09
CA GLN A 307 14.78 14.53 -4.72
C GLN A 307 13.74 13.63 -4.05
N VAL A 308 12.93 12.88 -4.83
CA VAL A 308 11.90 12.02 -4.26
C VAL A 308 12.51 10.84 -3.52
N SER A 309 12.00 10.53 -2.32
CA SER A 309 12.42 9.33 -1.58
C SER A 309 11.78 8.07 -2.21
N PHE A 310 12.57 7.00 -2.34
CA PHE A 310 12.10 5.70 -2.80
C PHE A 310 11.99 4.76 -1.60
N ASP A 311 10.79 4.61 -1.09
CA ASP A 311 10.50 3.99 0.20
C ASP A 311 9.88 2.61 0.05
N LEU A 312 10.06 1.79 1.06
CA LEU A 312 9.46 0.47 1.16
C LEU A 312 8.88 0.22 2.55
N CYS A 313 7.67 -0.36 2.61
CA CYS A 313 7.10 -0.92 3.82
C CYS A 313 6.93 -2.43 3.64
N HIS A 314 7.74 -3.25 4.31
CA HIS A 314 7.80 -4.69 4.05
C HIS A 314 8.11 -5.48 5.33
N HIS A 315 7.91 -6.79 5.28
CA HIS A 315 8.47 -7.69 6.29
C HIS A 315 9.98 -7.50 6.41
N ASN A 316 10.59 -7.96 7.51
CA ASN A 316 12.04 -7.91 7.67
C ASN A 316 12.77 -8.56 6.48
N PRO A 317 14.07 -8.28 6.25
CA PRO A 317 14.79 -8.75 5.06
C PRO A 317 14.81 -10.28 4.90
N TYR A 318 14.87 -11.01 6.02
CA TYR A 318 14.87 -12.48 5.98
C TYR A 318 13.52 -13.01 5.46
N TRP A 319 12.40 -12.51 6.03
CA TRP A 319 11.06 -12.92 5.63
C TRP A 319 10.72 -12.47 4.20
N GLY A 320 11.08 -11.24 3.85
CA GLY A 320 10.90 -10.71 2.51
C GLY A 320 11.55 -11.61 1.46
N LYS A 321 12.83 -11.94 1.66
CA LYS A 321 13.56 -12.80 0.74
C LYS A 321 13.05 -14.25 0.73
N ARG A 322 12.78 -14.83 1.91
CA ARG A 322 12.43 -16.25 2.05
C ARG A 322 11.05 -16.58 1.52
N TYR A 323 10.07 -15.72 1.74
CA TYR A 323 8.66 -16.00 1.47
C TYR A 323 8.04 -15.21 0.34
N PHE A 324 8.74 -14.18 -0.16
CA PHE A 324 8.22 -13.28 -1.19
C PHE A 324 9.19 -13.05 -2.36
N ASP A 325 10.31 -13.76 -2.42
CA ASP A 325 11.40 -13.52 -3.38
C ASP A 325 11.91 -12.05 -3.36
N ALA A 326 11.60 -11.31 -2.32
CA ALA A 326 11.88 -9.90 -2.17
C ALA A 326 13.18 -9.67 -1.39
N ASP A 327 14.32 -9.77 -2.06
CA ASP A 327 15.63 -9.39 -1.50
C ASP A 327 15.79 -7.87 -1.47
N TRP A 328 14.85 -7.20 -0.77
CA TRP A 328 14.74 -5.75 -0.78
C TRP A 328 15.91 -5.02 -0.12
N ALA A 329 16.73 -5.71 0.67
CA ALA A 329 17.98 -5.15 1.16
C ALA A 329 18.94 -4.77 0.00
N SER A 330 18.79 -5.41 -1.16
CA SER A 330 19.53 -5.12 -2.39
C SER A 330 18.87 -4.06 -3.29
N TRP A 331 17.65 -3.59 -2.99
CA TRP A 331 16.90 -2.66 -3.85
C TRP A 331 17.33 -1.20 -3.71
N GLN A 332 18.27 -0.90 -2.81
CA GLN A 332 18.77 0.46 -2.57
C GLN A 332 17.67 1.45 -2.19
N VAL A 333 16.70 1.00 -1.40
CA VAL A 333 15.63 1.87 -0.90
C VAL A 333 16.20 2.98 -0.03
N ASP A 334 15.62 4.18 -0.10
CA ASP A 334 16.08 5.32 0.71
C ASP A 334 15.60 5.18 2.16
N ARG A 335 14.40 4.62 2.37
CA ARG A 335 13.83 4.31 3.69
C ARG A 335 13.11 2.98 3.63
N ALA A 336 13.27 2.18 4.67
CA ALA A 336 12.52 0.95 4.89
C ALA A 336 11.74 1.03 6.20
N PHE A 337 10.49 0.57 6.17
CA PHE A 337 9.62 0.46 7.32
C PHE A 337 9.29 -1.02 7.52
N ILE A 338 9.75 -1.59 8.62
CA ILE A 338 9.49 -3.00 8.92
C ILE A 338 8.03 -3.14 9.40
N GLN A 339 7.26 -4.00 8.76
CA GLN A 339 5.88 -4.32 9.14
C GLN A 339 5.87 -5.20 10.39
N VAL A 340 5.40 -4.65 11.51
CA VAL A 340 5.32 -5.34 12.79
C VAL A 340 3.88 -5.32 13.28
N TYR A 341 3.00 -6.03 12.57
CA TYR A 341 1.57 -6.05 12.91
C TYR A 341 1.17 -7.15 13.90
N ASN A 342 2.10 -8.06 14.23
CA ASN A 342 1.87 -9.16 15.18
C ASN A 342 2.66 -8.94 16.47
N ASP A 343 1.95 -8.85 17.60
CA ASP A 343 2.56 -8.64 18.92
C ASP A 343 3.49 -9.77 19.35
N ASN A 344 3.23 -11.02 18.91
CA ASN A 344 4.08 -12.16 19.26
C ASN A 344 5.51 -12.03 18.72
N ASN A 345 5.67 -11.34 17.58
CA ASN A 345 6.96 -11.17 16.93
C ASN A 345 7.59 -9.79 17.21
N PHE A 346 6.88 -8.90 17.93
CA PHE A 346 7.29 -7.52 18.10
C PHE A 346 8.74 -7.39 18.62
N ALA A 347 9.11 -8.15 19.66
CA ALA A 347 10.45 -8.09 20.24
C ALA A 347 11.54 -8.55 19.26
N ALA A 348 11.28 -9.62 18.51
CA ALA A 348 12.23 -10.15 17.52
C ALA A 348 12.40 -9.21 16.31
N GLU A 349 11.31 -8.54 15.89
CA GLU A 349 11.33 -7.58 14.78
C GLU A 349 12.05 -6.28 15.13
N MET A 350 12.13 -5.90 16.40
CA MET A 350 12.75 -4.65 16.84
C MET A 350 14.22 -4.54 16.49
N ASP A 351 14.96 -5.64 16.35
CA ASP A 351 16.36 -5.62 15.90
C ASP A 351 16.45 -5.13 14.44
N TYR A 352 15.58 -5.60 13.56
CA TYR A 352 15.49 -5.13 12.17
C TYR A 352 15.00 -3.67 12.11
N VAL A 353 13.98 -3.33 12.90
CA VAL A 353 13.49 -1.96 13.02
C VAL A 353 14.62 -0.99 13.38
N GLN A 354 15.49 -1.35 14.33
CA GLN A 354 16.62 -0.52 14.75
C GLN A 354 17.72 -0.39 13.69
N GLN A 355 17.90 -1.41 12.85
CA GLN A 355 18.84 -1.37 11.72
C GLN A 355 18.33 -0.44 10.60
N HIS A 356 17.03 -0.46 10.33
CA HIS A 356 16.41 0.30 9.24
C HIS A 356 15.76 1.61 9.69
N SER A 357 15.67 1.85 11.00
CA SER A 357 15.14 3.07 11.64
C SER A 357 13.65 3.36 11.36
N GLY A 358 12.92 2.45 10.71
CA GLY A 358 11.51 2.59 10.34
C GLY A 358 10.66 1.40 10.77
N ILE A 359 9.46 1.66 11.27
CA ILE A 359 8.49 0.65 11.68
C ILE A 359 7.08 1.01 11.17
N ALA A 360 6.30 0.01 10.80
CA ALA A 360 4.87 0.11 10.60
C ALA A 360 4.15 -0.76 11.64
N ILE A 361 3.22 -0.15 12.37
CA ILE A 361 2.38 -0.81 13.39
C ILE A 361 0.90 -0.61 13.09
N SER A 362 0.06 -1.49 13.60
CA SER A 362 -1.39 -1.29 13.54
C SER A 362 -1.91 -0.46 14.72
N ASP A 363 -3.12 0.07 14.58
CA ASP A 363 -3.80 0.82 15.65
C ASP A 363 -4.25 -0.07 16.84
N THR A 364 -4.05 -1.37 16.76
CA THR A 364 -4.20 -2.32 17.87
C THR A 364 -2.98 -2.36 18.79
N GLN A 365 -1.85 -1.74 18.39
CA GLN A 365 -0.55 -1.77 19.07
C GLN A 365 -0.15 -0.40 19.64
N PHE A 366 -1.10 0.49 19.88
CA PHE A 366 -0.81 1.85 20.36
C PHE A 366 -0.27 1.91 21.79
N ASP A 367 -0.36 0.83 22.55
CA ASP A 367 0.37 0.63 23.80
C ASP A 367 1.90 0.64 23.64
N ARG A 368 2.40 0.37 22.41
CA ARG A 368 3.83 0.40 22.07
C ARG A 368 4.37 1.81 21.77
N LEU A 369 3.49 2.79 21.54
CA LEU A 369 3.90 4.12 21.07
C LEU A 369 4.90 4.82 22.02
N ALA A 370 4.72 4.70 23.34
CA ALA A 370 5.64 5.30 24.30
C ALA A 370 7.06 4.72 24.16
N ALA A 371 7.17 3.39 24.11
CA ALA A 371 8.46 2.72 23.91
C ALA A 371 9.11 3.05 22.56
N LEU A 372 8.32 3.17 21.48
CA LEU A 372 8.80 3.60 20.17
C LEU A 372 9.25 5.07 20.16
N ALA A 373 8.55 5.93 20.91
CA ALA A 373 8.96 7.32 21.07
C ALA A 373 10.33 7.42 21.75
N ASP A 374 10.53 6.68 22.82
CA ASP A 374 11.75 6.70 23.64
C ASP A 374 12.94 6.02 22.97
N ASN A 375 12.70 5.19 21.93
CA ASN A 375 13.77 4.53 21.22
C ASN A 375 14.43 5.48 20.19
N PRO A 376 15.68 5.94 20.40
CA PRO A 376 16.33 6.90 19.51
C PRO A 376 16.73 6.30 18.15
N LYS A 377 16.77 4.96 18.04
CA LYS A 377 17.04 4.28 16.76
C LYS A 377 15.82 4.21 15.86
N VAL A 378 14.60 4.31 16.41
CA VAL A 378 13.37 4.40 15.63
C VAL A 378 13.18 5.85 15.19
N LYS A 379 13.42 6.14 13.93
CA LYS A 379 13.29 7.50 13.37
C LYS A 379 11.93 7.76 12.76
N SER A 380 11.22 6.71 12.35
CA SER A 380 10.00 6.81 11.57
C SER A 380 9.00 5.74 11.97
N VAL A 381 7.73 6.13 12.10
CA VAL A 381 6.63 5.23 12.47
C VAL A 381 5.47 5.45 11.51
N LEU A 382 4.97 4.37 10.91
CA LEU A 382 3.77 4.34 10.11
C LEU A 382 2.64 3.68 10.90
N LEU A 383 1.45 4.26 10.83
CA LEU A 383 0.24 3.79 11.50
C LEU A 383 -0.70 3.17 10.45
N PHE A 384 -1.00 1.90 10.63
CA PHE A 384 -1.94 1.18 9.77
C PHE A 384 -3.31 1.08 10.44
N PRO A 385 -4.38 1.62 9.83
CA PRO A 385 -5.75 1.53 10.34
C PRO A 385 -6.31 0.12 10.13
N SER A 386 -6.21 -0.77 11.09
CA SER A 386 -6.62 -2.18 10.97
C SER A 386 -8.13 -2.36 10.69
N ALA A 387 -8.95 -1.42 11.14
CA ALA A 387 -10.40 -1.40 10.88
C ALA A 387 -10.79 -0.57 9.63
N GLY A 388 -9.82 -0.15 8.82
CA GLY A 388 -10.09 0.65 7.61
C GLY A 388 -10.60 2.07 7.89
N ASN A 389 -10.42 2.59 9.11
CA ASN A 389 -10.88 3.93 9.50
C ASN A 389 -9.73 4.82 9.98
N PRO A 390 -9.00 5.48 9.05
CA PRO A 390 -7.85 6.31 9.41
C PRO A 390 -8.21 7.51 10.29
N GLU A 391 -9.40 8.11 10.19
CA GLU A 391 -9.80 9.19 11.10
C GLU A 391 -9.89 8.73 12.54
N GLN A 392 -10.50 7.55 12.80
CA GLN A 392 -10.55 6.98 14.13
C GLN A 392 -9.16 6.59 14.64
N THR A 393 -8.33 6.00 13.78
CA THR A 393 -6.95 5.66 14.12
C THR A 393 -6.15 6.89 14.51
N ALA A 394 -6.26 7.99 13.75
CA ALA A 394 -5.59 9.25 14.07
C ALA A 394 -6.12 9.87 15.39
N ALA A 395 -7.43 9.78 15.65
CA ALA A 395 -8.02 10.24 16.91
C ALA A 395 -7.52 9.42 18.12
N LYS A 396 -7.50 8.07 18.00
CA LYS A 396 -6.92 7.19 19.03
C LYS A 396 -5.44 7.51 19.29
N PHE A 397 -4.68 7.73 18.22
CA PHE A 397 -3.27 8.12 18.31
C PHE A 397 -3.10 9.40 19.15
N LYS A 398 -3.89 10.44 18.89
CA LYS A 398 -3.85 11.68 19.68
C LYS A 398 -4.19 11.43 21.16
N GLN A 399 -5.19 10.59 21.43
CA GLN A 399 -5.62 10.26 22.80
C GLN A 399 -4.51 9.62 23.64
N VAL A 400 -3.65 8.78 23.05
CA VAL A 400 -2.50 8.20 23.76
C VAL A 400 -1.62 9.26 24.40
N TRP A 401 -1.47 10.44 23.78
CA TRP A 401 -0.61 11.51 24.24
C TRP A 401 -1.34 12.54 25.11
N SER A 402 -2.65 12.71 24.92
CA SER A 402 -3.42 13.70 25.66
C SER A 402 -3.83 13.24 27.07
N GLY A 403 -3.63 11.97 27.41
CA GLY A 403 -4.00 11.43 28.72
C GLY A 403 -5.51 11.35 28.98
N GLN A 404 -6.32 11.36 27.91
CA GLN A 404 -7.79 11.27 27.98
C GLN A 404 -8.30 9.89 27.62
#